data_36bbe72c36b892f87d766281634f3037
#
_entry.id   36bbe72c36b892f87d766281634f3037
#
_cell.length_a   1.000
_cell.length_b   1.000
_cell.length_c   1.000
_cell.angle_alpha   90.00
_cell.angle_beta   90.00
_cell.angle_gamma   90.00
#
_symmetry.space_group_name_H-M   'P 1'
#
loop_
_entity.id
_entity.type
_entity.pdbx_description
1 polymer ?
#
loop_
_entity_poly.entity_id
_entity_poly.type
_entity_poly.pdbx_seq_one_letter_code
_entity_poly.pdbx_strand_id
1 'polypeptide(L)'
;MRLQAHCFLVFASLTVPVLAQQNDSAPLNCTQFVAWTAGGMSSQRLDRLAHQRGTAFTLDEATSKSLLVAGADPVLLRSLPNLASGNPDAAGCPAPLVQAAELIRQKKFQGAQSILQKLIAADPNNGALHFAMGYVHQQQEDWDEASDSYENSEALMPSLSDVHSRMAYLLYRSGDGDSAIAEARTALSIDPGNAEAYRFLGLGLYANGRYAAAVHAFQESLARQPGNADVYYDMGITLRDQGDVYAAAAAYRKAIALNPNLWEAHNNLGMLLHDLKSFDGAVAQYVEAKRLAPGESSVRNNLGNTYCDKGDYPAAISEFRELFRMDPGWQRGHDCLARALMSQRDYESAVGELRLAILQDPTNSDQHRYLGQALLLVHRQPEAVRELRLAVQLDPDSPLAHHYLATALFNGEDFKAAETEFRQAVRLQPTANNHYYLSACLMSLGHYDDALIELETAARLEPAQDLYRTRKQELLKLMKASNVH
;
A
#
# COMPACT_ATOMS: atom_id res chain seq x y z
N MET A 1 11.57 -21.28 -19.60
CA MET A 1 12.63 -21.10 -20.59
C MET A 1 13.54 -20.00 -20.08
N ARG A 2 14.77 -20.35 -19.71
CA ARG A 2 15.76 -19.42 -19.18
C ARG A 2 16.41 -18.70 -20.37
N LEU A 3 16.27 -17.37 -20.46
CA LEU A 3 17.12 -16.54 -21.32
C LEU A 3 18.32 -16.11 -20.46
N GLN A 4 19.49 -16.63 -20.79
CA GLN A 4 20.78 -16.13 -20.33
C GLN A 4 21.09 -14.86 -21.14
N ALA A 5 21.09 -13.70 -20.46
CA ALA A 5 21.65 -12.49 -21.02
C ALA A 5 23.19 -12.54 -20.83
N HIS A 6 23.91 -12.66 -21.94
CA HIS A 6 25.36 -12.52 -21.95
C HIS A 6 25.70 -11.03 -21.95
N CYS A 7 26.19 -10.56 -20.82
CA CYS A 7 26.82 -9.25 -20.73
C CYS A 7 28.22 -9.32 -21.38
N PHE A 8 28.35 -8.83 -22.59
CA PHE A 8 29.66 -8.55 -23.20
C PHE A 8 30.13 -7.16 -22.74
N LEU A 9 31.01 -7.15 -21.76
CA LEU A 9 31.83 -5.96 -21.45
C LEU A 9 32.81 -5.70 -22.61
N VAL A 10 32.43 -4.82 -23.51
CA VAL A 10 33.39 -4.21 -24.45
C VAL A 10 34.03 -3.01 -23.76
N PHE A 11 35.23 -3.20 -23.21
CA PHE A 11 36.08 -2.09 -22.85
C PHE A 11 36.55 -1.40 -24.15
N ALA A 12 35.78 -0.46 -24.68
CA ALA A 12 36.28 0.54 -25.60
C ALA A 12 36.93 1.63 -24.73
N SER A 13 38.26 1.64 -24.73
CA SER A 13 39.04 2.79 -24.27
C SER A 13 38.81 3.96 -25.23
N LEU A 14 37.68 4.66 -25.07
CA LEU A 14 37.50 5.97 -25.63
C LEU A 14 38.38 6.94 -24.82
N THR A 15 39.47 7.39 -25.42
CA THR A 15 40.18 8.59 -24.97
C THR A 15 39.20 9.75 -25.09
N VAL A 16 38.45 10.01 -24.00
CA VAL A 16 37.68 11.23 -23.86
C VAL A 16 38.69 12.40 -23.92
N PRO A 17 38.51 13.35 -24.83
CA PRO A 17 39.40 14.53 -24.84
C PRO A 17 39.27 15.22 -23.47
N VAL A 18 40.40 15.57 -22.89
CA VAL A 18 40.56 16.33 -21.62
C VAL A 18 40.05 17.78 -21.80
N LEU A 19 38.83 17.96 -22.26
CA LEU A 19 38.20 19.25 -22.50
C LEU A 19 36.77 19.22 -21.96
N ALA A 20 36.62 19.21 -20.66
CA ALA A 20 35.46 19.76 -19.95
C ALA A 20 35.32 19.18 -18.52
N GLN A 21 36.38 19.13 -17.75
CA GLN A 21 36.14 19.24 -16.30
C GLN A 21 35.68 20.68 -16.09
N GLN A 22 34.37 20.88 -16.05
CA GLN A 22 33.80 22.09 -15.44
C GLN A 22 34.40 22.18 -14.06
N ASN A 23 35.13 23.27 -13.83
CA ASN A 23 35.85 23.49 -12.58
C ASN A 23 34.84 23.52 -11.46
N ASP A 24 34.73 22.41 -10.69
CA ASP A 24 33.72 22.24 -9.62
C ASP A 24 33.83 23.30 -8.50
N SER A 25 34.90 24.10 -8.55
CA SER A 25 35.09 25.27 -7.69
C SER A 25 34.58 26.58 -8.31
N ALA A 26 34.13 26.57 -9.57
CA ALA A 26 33.61 27.79 -10.20
C ALA A 26 32.32 28.28 -9.54
N PRO A 27 32.12 29.60 -9.39
CA PRO A 27 30.89 30.16 -8.89
C PRO A 27 29.67 29.73 -9.69
N LEU A 28 28.55 29.51 -9.04
CA LEU A 28 27.30 29.07 -9.67
C LEU A 28 26.76 30.13 -10.62
N ASN A 29 26.59 29.77 -11.88
CA ASN A 29 25.89 30.63 -12.83
C ASN A 29 24.37 30.49 -12.73
N CYS A 30 23.64 31.46 -13.32
CA CYS A 30 22.17 31.44 -13.22
C CYS A 30 21.54 30.23 -13.92
N THR A 31 22.12 29.71 -14.99
CA THR A 31 21.67 28.51 -15.68
C THR A 31 21.72 27.29 -14.76
N GLN A 32 22.85 27.06 -14.07
CA GLN A 32 22.99 25.99 -13.10
C GLN A 32 21.96 26.11 -11.98
N PHE A 33 21.85 27.30 -11.41
CA PHE A 33 20.92 27.55 -10.29
C PHE A 33 19.46 27.25 -10.67
N VAL A 34 19.00 27.77 -11.84
CA VAL A 34 17.65 27.56 -12.32
C VAL A 34 17.42 26.08 -12.71
N ALA A 35 18.39 25.47 -13.42
CA ALA A 35 18.28 24.07 -13.86
C ALA A 35 18.23 23.11 -12.66
N TRP A 36 19.04 23.33 -11.61
CA TRP A 36 19.02 22.51 -10.42
C TRP A 36 17.77 22.73 -9.59
N THR A 37 17.27 23.97 -9.50
CA THR A 37 15.96 24.25 -8.88
C THR A 37 14.85 23.50 -9.64
N ALA A 38 14.84 23.57 -10.96
CA ALA A 38 13.91 22.87 -11.85
C ALA A 38 14.03 21.35 -11.72
N GLY A 39 15.26 20.84 -11.55
CA GLY A 39 15.57 19.42 -11.32
C GLY A 39 15.26 18.92 -9.90
N GLY A 40 14.59 19.74 -9.09
CA GLY A 40 14.12 19.32 -7.75
C GLY A 40 15.21 19.29 -6.68
N MET A 41 16.36 19.96 -6.89
CA MET A 41 17.37 20.14 -5.85
C MET A 41 16.81 20.99 -4.71
N SER A 42 16.99 20.56 -3.47
CA SER A 42 16.43 21.26 -2.31
C SER A 42 17.08 22.63 -2.10
N SER A 43 16.31 23.60 -1.59
CA SER A 43 16.80 24.94 -1.28
C SER A 43 17.97 24.92 -0.31
N GLN A 44 17.99 24.02 0.68
CA GLN A 44 19.12 23.86 1.60
C GLN A 44 20.39 23.38 0.89
N ARG A 45 20.26 22.50 -0.11
CA ARG A 45 21.38 22.03 -0.92
C ARG A 45 21.93 23.15 -1.80
N LEU A 46 21.05 23.87 -2.47
CA LEU A 46 21.41 25.07 -3.26
C LEU A 46 22.12 26.13 -2.43
N ASP A 47 21.62 26.38 -1.21
CA ASP A 47 22.25 27.32 -0.27
C ASP A 47 23.67 26.87 0.09
N ARG A 48 23.88 25.59 0.45
CA ARG A 48 25.23 25.08 0.72
C ARG A 48 26.16 25.21 -0.47
N LEU A 49 25.71 24.87 -1.69
CA LEU A 49 26.51 25.01 -2.90
C LEU A 49 26.87 26.48 -3.19
N ALA A 50 25.91 27.38 -3.01
CA ALA A 50 26.14 28.81 -3.20
C ALA A 50 27.14 29.36 -2.17
N HIS A 51 27.07 28.91 -0.91
CA HIS A 51 28.05 29.31 0.12
C HIS A 51 29.43 28.74 -0.12
N GLN A 52 29.55 27.52 -0.67
CA GLN A 52 30.81 26.87 -0.96
C GLN A 52 31.50 27.44 -2.20
N ARG A 53 30.73 27.79 -3.23
CA ARG A 53 31.25 28.14 -4.57
C ARG A 53 31.12 29.63 -4.89
N GLY A 54 30.24 30.36 -4.20
CA GLY A 54 29.81 31.70 -4.58
C GLY A 54 28.80 31.67 -5.74
N THR A 55 28.34 32.86 -6.15
CA THR A 55 27.47 33.02 -7.34
C THR A 55 28.16 33.90 -8.38
N ALA A 56 28.02 33.56 -9.66
CA ALA A 56 28.50 34.34 -10.80
C ALA A 56 27.44 35.32 -11.31
N PHE A 57 26.34 35.50 -10.60
CA PHE A 57 25.27 36.44 -10.93
C PHE A 57 24.96 37.34 -9.73
N THR A 58 24.40 38.51 -10.00
CA THR A 58 23.92 39.44 -8.98
C THR A 58 22.41 39.32 -8.83
N LEU A 59 21.93 39.44 -7.59
CA LEU A 59 20.50 39.45 -7.28
C LEU A 59 19.91 40.84 -7.43
N ASP A 60 19.77 41.30 -8.68
CA ASP A 60 18.94 42.44 -9.02
C ASP A 60 17.44 42.03 -9.01
N GLU A 61 16.53 43.00 -9.20
CA GLU A 61 15.10 42.77 -9.20
C GLU A 61 14.67 41.77 -10.29
N ALA A 62 15.25 41.84 -11.47
CA ALA A 62 14.95 41.00 -12.62
C ALA A 62 15.39 39.54 -12.37
N THR A 63 16.62 39.35 -11.89
CA THR A 63 17.16 38.03 -11.52
C THR A 63 16.38 37.42 -10.37
N SER A 64 16.10 38.18 -9.31
CA SER A 64 15.27 37.72 -8.16
C SER A 64 13.89 37.27 -8.62
N LYS A 65 13.23 38.00 -9.49
CA LYS A 65 11.93 37.65 -10.04
C LYS A 65 12.03 36.36 -10.88
N SER A 66 13.05 36.22 -11.71
CA SER A 66 13.27 35.03 -12.53
C SER A 66 13.49 33.77 -11.68
N LEU A 67 14.28 33.87 -10.61
CA LEU A 67 14.55 32.77 -9.68
C LEU A 67 13.29 32.38 -8.89
N LEU A 68 12.47 33.35 -8.45
CA LEU A 68 11.19 33.08 -7.81
C LEU A 68 10.21 32.35 -8.75
N VAL A 69 10.14 32.79 -10.02
CA VAL A 69 9.32 32.11 -11.04
C VAL A 69 9.82 30.67 -11.26
N ALA A 70 11.13 30.47 -11.28
CA ALA A 70 11.73 29.15 -11.39
C ALA A 70 11.47 28.24 -10.17
N GLY A 71 11.02 28.81 -9.04
CA GLY A 71 10.67 28.05 -7.84
C GLY A 71 11.70 28.14 -6.70
N ALA A 72 12.67 29.05 -6.79
CA ALA A 72 13.63 29.28 -5.72
C ALA A 72 12.92 29.79 -4.45
N ASP A 73 13.36 29.29 -3.28
CA ASP A 73 12.83 29.69 -2.00
C ASP A 73 13.18 31.18 -1.70
N PRO A 74 12.21 32.02 -1.32
CA PRO A 74 12.46 33.39 -0.90
C PRO A 74 13.47 33.53 0.25
N VAL A 75 13.57 32.53 1.13
CA VAL A 75 14.55 32.50 2.23
C VAL A 75 15.96 32.32 1.68
N LEU A 76 16.13 31.35 0.76
CA LEU A 76 17.39 31.13 0.06
C LEU A 76 17.83 32.41 -0.67
N LEU A 77 16.94 33.06 -1.41
CA LEU A 77 17.30 34.27 -2.16
C LEU A 77 17.81 35.40 -1.28
N ARG A 78 17.43 35.45 0.00
CA ARG A 78 17.92 36.46 0.96
C ARG A 78 19.36 36.20 1.39
N SER A 79 19.86 34.97 1.32
CA SER A 79 21.26 34.64 1.66
C SER A 79 22.24 34.87 0.52
N LEU A 80 21.78 34.88 -0.75
CA LEU A 80 22.63 34.98 -1.94
C LEU A 80 23.34 36.32 -2.18
N PRO A 81 22.82 37.54 -1.82
CA PRO A 81 23.42 38.83 -2.23
C PRO A 81 24.88 39.01 -1.83
N ASN A 82 25.31 38.38 -0.75
CA ASN A 82 26.65 38.50 -0.20
C ASN A 82 27.61 37.43 -0.79
N LEU A 83 27.16 36.59 -1.73
CA LEU A 83 27.90 35.46 -2.26
C LEU A 83 28.43 35.71 -3.69
N ALA A 84 28.07 36.83 -4.31
CA ALA A 84 28.57 37.18 -5.65
C ALA A 84 30.10 37.34 -5.63
N SER A 85 30.78 36.46 -6.35
CA SER A 85 32.23 36.46 -6.48
C SER A 85 32.63 36.67 -7.94
N GLY A 86 33.48 37.70 -8.16
CA GLY A 86 34.00 38.02 -9.51
C GLY A 86 33.15 39.06 -10.26
N ASN A 87 33.53 39.28 -11.53
CA ASN A 87 32.77 40.16 -12.44
C ASN A 87 31.44 39.41 -12.80
N PRO A 88 30.27 39.86 -12.36
CA PRO A 88 29.03 39.13 -12.64
C PRO A 88 28.84 39.04 -14.15
N ASP A 89 28.64 37.83 -14.66
CA ASP A 89 28.18 37.64 -16.02
C ASP A 89 26.94 38.51 -16.23
N ALA A 90 27.01 39.45 -17.17
CA ALA A 90 25.92 40.37 -17.49
C ALA A 90 24.70 39.64 -18.09
N ALA A 91 24.79 38.35 -18.36
CA ALA A 91 23.71 37.52 -18.85
C ALA A 91 22.84 37.06 -17.67
N GLY A 92 21.67 37.66 -17.57
CA GLY A 92 20.64 37.21 -16.60
C GLY A 92 20.23 35.76 -16.82
N CYS A 93 19.31 35.26 -15.96
CA CYS A 93 18.80 33.89 -16.09
C CYS A 93 18.14 33.68 -17.46
N PRO A 94 18.46 32.62 -18.19
CA PRO A 94 17.87 32.34 -19.51
C PRO A 94 16.35 32.24 -19.43
N ALA A 95 15.64 33.15 -20.08
CA ALA A 95 14.18 33.20 -20.01
C ALA A 95 13.49 31.86 -20.41
N PRO A 96 13.94 31.14 -21.46
CA PRO A 96 13.38 29.83 -21.78
C PRO A 96 13.55 28.81 -20.65
N LEU A 97 14.69 28.82 -19.93
CA LEU A 97 14.94 27.90 -18.84
C LEU A 97 14.06 28.23 -17.62
N VAL A 98 13.85 29.51 -17.33
CA VAL A 98 12.91 29.97 -16.29
C VAL A 98 11.48 29.51 -16.62
N GLN A 99 11.08 29.62 -17.91
CA GLN A 99 9.80 29.11 -18.38
C GLN A 99 9.68 27.58 -18.22
N ALA A 100 10.73 26.83 -18.54
CA ALA A 100 10.74 25.38 -18.33
C ALA A 100 10.56 25.03 -16.84
N ALA A 101 11.27 25.71 -15.94
CA ALA A 101 11.17 25.54 -14.50
C ALA A 101 9.76 25.85 -13.98
N GLU A 102 9.12 26.91 -14.49
CA GLU A 102 7.73 27.23 -14.15
C GLU A 102 6.75 26.14 -14.60
N LEU A 103 6.94 25.59 -15.81
CA LEU A 103 6.11 24.49 -16.33
C LEU A 103 6.30 23.21 -15.49
N ILE A 104 7.51 22.89 -15.05
CA ILE A 104 7.79 21.77 -14.14
C ILE A 104 7.00 21.95 -12.84
N ARG A 105 7.06 23.13 -12.24
CA ARG A 105 6.33 23.45 -11.02
C ARG A 105 4.80 23.33 -11.20
N GLN A 106 4.30 23.68 -12.41
CA GLN A 106 2.89 23.50 -12.78
C GLN A 106 2.54 22.07 -13.19
N LYS A 107 3.48 21.11 -13.10
CA LYS A 107 3.34 19.72 -13.55
C LYS A 107 3.01 19.58 -15.05
N LYS A 108 3.37 20.56 -15.86
CA LYS A 108 3.22 20.56 -17.33
C LYS A 108 4.51 20.04 -17.99
N PHE A 109 4.83 18.78 -17.70
CA PHE A 109 6.13 18.19 -18.02
C PHE A 109 6.45 18.15 -19.52
N GLN A 110 5.49 17.83 -20.40
CA GLN A 110 5.70 17.82 -21.86
C GLN A 110 6.14 19.18 -22.41
N GLY A 111 5.55 20.27 -21.88
CA GLY A 111 5.94 21.63 -22.27
C GLY A 111 7.36 21.96 -21.82
N ALA A 112 7.72 21.57 -20.59
CA ALA A 112 9.07 21.75 -20.06
C ALA A 112 10.11 20.94 -20.85
N GLN A 113 9.81 19.68 -21.15
CA GLN A 113 10.65 18.79 -21.96
C GLN A 113 10.98 19.40 -23.32
N SER A 114 9.98 19.92 -24.04
CA SER A 114 10.20 20.55 -25.34
C SER A 114 11.14 21.76 -25.27
N ILE A 115 11.10 22.54 -24.20
CA ILE A 115 12.00 23.68 -24.00
C ILE A 115 13.40 23.18 -23.66
N LEU A 116 13.54 22.24 -22.73
CA LEU A 116 14.82 21.67 -22.31
C LEU A 116 15.54 21.00 -23.49
N GLN A 117 14.83 20.27 -24.36
CA GLN A 117 15.39 19.67 -25.58
C GLN A 117 16.05 20.71 -26.49
N LYS A 118 15.40 21.86 -26.67
CA LYS A 118 15.97 22.96 -27.48
C LYS A 118 17.20 23.59 -26.83
N LEU A 119 17.18 23.72 -25.51
CA LEU A 119 18.32 24.25 -24.74
C LEU A 119 19.51 23.29 -24.78
N ILE A 120 19.26 21.99 -24.62
CA ILE A 120 20.29 20.95 -24.73
C ILE A 120 20.87 20.87 -26.16
N ALA A 121 20.01 21.00 -27.18
CA ALA A 121 20.48 21.03 -28.58
C ALA A 121 21.38 22.25 -28.87
N ALA A 122 21.16 23.38 -28.19
CA ALA A 122 22.00 24.59 -28.30
C ALA A 122 23.31 24.49 -27.49
N ASP A 123 23.26 23.78 -26.32
CA ASP A 123 24.40 23.56 -25.42
C ASP A 123 24.43 22.12 -24.92
N PRO A 124 24.88 21.15 -25.73
CA PRO A 124 24.86 19.73 -25.40
C PRO A 124 25.75 19.35 -24.19
N ASN A 125 26.74 20.17 -23.89
CA ASN A 125 27.70 19.92 -22.82
C ASN A 125 27.27 20.54 -21.47
N ASN A 126 26.04 20.98 -21.36
CA ASN A 126 25.50 21.57 -20.13
C ASN A 126 24.89 20.51 -19.23
N GLY A 127 25.66 19.95 -18.32
CA GLY A 127 25.21 18.90 -17.42
C GLY A 127 24.00 19.29 -16.53
N ALA A 128 23.86 20.58 -16.22
CA ALA A 128 22.72 21.04 -15.42
C ALA A 128 21.38 20.95 -16.18
N LEU A 129 21.39 21.15 -17.50
CA LEU A 129 20.22 20.96 -18.36
C LEU A 129 19.83 19.49 -18.46
N HIS A 130 20.81 18.59 -18.57
CA HIS A 130 20.58 17.14 -18.53
C HIS A 130 20.01 16.69 -17.19
N PHE A 131 20.51 17.25 -16.07
CA PHE A 131 19.94 17.00 -14.74
C PHE A 131 18.46 17.39 -14.65
N ALA A 132 18.11 18.60 -15.13
CA ALA A 132 16.72 19.05 -15.17
C ALA A 132 15.84 18.17 -16.09
N MET A 133 16.38 17.70 -17.22
CA MET A 133 15.70 16.79 -18.14
C MET A 133 15.44 15.43 -17.48
N GLY A 134 16.46 14.86 -16.81
CA GLY A 134 16.30 13.61 -16.05
C GLY A 134 15.20 13.69 -15.01
N TYR A 135 15.09 14.83 -14.32
CA TYR A 135 13.98 15.05 -13.39
C TYR A 135 12.62 15.09 -14.09
N VAL A 136 12.52 15.73 -15.26
CA VAL A 136 11.27 15.76 -16.04
C VAL A 136 10.84 14.36 -16.45
N HIS A 137 11.76 13.55 -16.99
CA HIS A 137 11.49 12.16 -17.36
C HIS A 137 11.11 11.31 -16.13
N GLN A 138 11.82 11.49 -15.00
CA GLN A 138 11.48 10.84 -13.74
C GLN A 138 10.04 11.16 -13.28
N GLN A 139 9.58 12.41 -13.45
CA GLN A 139 8.21 12.82 -13.09
C GLN A 139 7.13 12.30 -14.05
N GLN A 140 7.53 11.92 -15.26
CA GLN A 140 6.67 11.29 -16.28
C GLN A 140 6.68 9.76 -16.17
N GLU A 141 7.52 9.21 -15.28
CA GLU A 141 7.79 7.78 -15.11
C GLU A 141 8.45 7.14 -16.35
N ASP A 142 9.12 7.97 -17.16
CA ASP A 142 9.95 7.56 -18.30
C ASP A 142 11.34 7.19 -17.77
N TRP A 143 11.47 5.99 -17.18
CA TRP A 143 12.63 5.62 -16.35
C TRP A 143 13.92 5.45 -17.17
N ASP A 144 13.84 4.93 -18.38
CA ASP A 144 15.00 4.73 -19.26
C ASP A 144 15.55 6.08 -19.72
N GLU A 145 14.71 7.00 -20.18
CA GLU A 145 15.07 8.35 -20.58
C GLU A 145 15.57 9.20 -19.40
N ALA A 146 15.05 8.92 -18.19
CA ALA A 146 15.57 9.57 -16.98
C ALA A 146 16.99 9.09 -16.68
N SER A 147 17.29 7.78 -16.83
CA SER A 147 18.64 7.23 -16.67
C SER A 147 19.61 7.84 -17.65
N ASP A 148 19.29 7.82 -18.96
CA ASP A 148 20.13 8.40 -20.01
C ASP A 148 20.44 9.88 -19.73
N SER A 149 19.45 10.64 -19.26
CA SER A 149 19.62 12.05 -18.94
C SER A 149 20.53 12.26 -17.73
N TYR A 150 20.40 11.44 -16.68
CA TYR A 150 21.27 11.53 -15.51
C TYR A 150 22.68 11.01 -15.81
N GLU A 151 22.86 9.97 -16.63
CA GLU A 151 24.17 9.50 -17.09
C GLU A 151 24.89 10.60 -17.87
N ASN A 152 24.22 11.30 -18.79
CA ASN A 152 24.77 12.46 -19.48
C ASN A 152 25.15 13.59 -18.50
N SER A 153 24.32 13.82 -17.49
CA SER A 153 24.62 14.80 -16.44
C SER A 153 25.84 14.39 -15.62
N GLU A 154 25.95 13.10 -15.23
CA GLU A 154 27.09 12.55 -14.49
C GLU A 154 28.41 12.68 -15.29
N ALA A 155 28.39 12.31 -16.57
CA ALA A 155 29.58 12.42 -17.43
C ALA A 155 30.11 13.86 -17.52
N LEU A 156 29.22 14.85 -17.45
CA LEU A 156 29.55 16.27 -17.50
C LEU A 156 29.82 16.90 -16.13
N MET A 157 29.26 16.34 -15.05
CA MET A 157 29.37 16.84 -13.67
C MET A 157 29.58 15.70 -12.66
N PRO A 158 30.68 14.92 -12.75
CA PRO A 158 30.90 13.72 -11.96
C PRO A 158 31.01 13.98 -10.43
N SER A 159 31.26 15.20 -10.03
CA SER A 159 31.35 15.60 -8.61
C SER A 159 30.06 16.24 -8.08
N LEU A 160 28.98 16.20 -8.85
CA LEU A 160 27.66 16.62 -8.33
C LEU A 160 26.97 15.43 -7.63
N SER A 161 27.02 15.40 -6.31
CA SER A 161 26.46 14.30 -5.50
C SER A 161 24.97 14.04 -5.78
N ASP A 162 24.25 15.06 -6.23
CA ASP A 162 22.82 15.00 -6.49
C ASP A 162 22.49 14.11 -7.69
N VAL A 163 23.36 14.03 -8.72
CA VAL A 163 23.19 13.13 -9.85
C VAL A 163 23.26 11.67 -9.39
N HIS A 164 24.28 11.32 -8.60
CA HIS A 164 24.42 9.98 -8.02
C HIS A 164 23.22 9.63 -7.10
N SER A 165 22.69 10.63 -6.37
CA SER A 165 21.48 10.41 -5.58
C SER A 165 20.28 10.05 -6.46
N ARG A 166 20.09 10.74 -7.60
CA ARG A 166 19.02 10.43 -8.54
C ARG A 166 19.20 9.06 -9.20
N MET A 167 20.42 8.72 -9.57
CA MET A 167 20.74 7.38 -10.09
C MET A 167 20.42 6.29 -9.06
N ALA A 168 20.78 6.50 -7.79
CA ALA A 168 20.41 5.58 -6.71
C ALA A 168 18.89 5.38 -6.60
N TYR A 169 18.10 6.43 -6.79
CA TYR A 169 16.63 6.31 -6.79
C TYR A 169 16.11 5.48 -7.97
N LEU A 170 16.65 5.70 -9.19
CA LEU A 170 16.23 4.93 -10.37
C LEU A 170 16.57 3.44 -10.21
N LEU A 171 17.77 3.13 -9.72
CA LEU A 171 18.21 1.77 -9.45
C LEU A 171 17.35 1.08 -8.38
N TYR A 172 16.96 1.80 -7.32
CA TYR A 172 15.98 1.30 -6.36
C TYR A 172 14.64 0.98 -7.03
N ARG A 173 14.16 1.87 -7.91
CA ARG A 173 12.88 1.67 -8.63
C ARG A 173 12.91 0.49 -9.60
N SER A 174 14.08 0.21 -10.22
CA SER A 174 14.27 -0.98 -11.06
C SER A 174 14.45 -2.28 -10.26
N GLY A 175 14.53 -2.20 -8.92
CA GLY A 175 14.72 -3.35 -8.04
C GLY A 175 16.18 -3.73 -7.80
N ASP A 176 17.15 -2.96 -8.32
CA ASP A 176 18.58 -3.17 -8.07
C ASP A 176 19.02 -2.43 -6.80
N GLY A 177 18.76 -3.05 -5.66
CA GLY A 177 19.10 -2.48 -4.36
C GLY A 177 20.61 -2.36 -4.13
N ASP A 178 21.43 -3.26 -4.67
CA ASP A 178 22.89 -3.22 -4.46
C ASP A 178 23.51 -2.05 -5.22
N SER A 179 23.16 -1.85 -6.48
CA SER A 179 23.61 -0.70 -7.26
C SER A 179 23.09 0.61 -6.69
N ALA A 180 21.84 0.65 -6.21
CA ALA A 180 21.28 1.81 -5.52
C ALA A 180 22.08 2.19 -4.27
N ILE A 181 22.51 1.22 -3.47
CA ILE A 181 23.38 1.43 -2.31
C ILE A 181 24.75 1.98 -2.74
N ALA A 182 25.33 1.44 -3.82
CA ALA A 182 26.63 1.88 -4.33
C ALA A 182 26.57 3.35 -4.78
N GLU A 183 25.61 3.73 -5.59
CA GLU A 183 25.39 5.09 -6.05
C GLU A 183 25.13 6.08 -4.91
N ALA A 184 24.27 5.71 -3.96
CA ALA A 184 24.02 6.54 -2.79
C ALA A 184 25.28 6.76 -1.94
N ARG A 185 26.16 5.77 -1.82
CA ARG A 185 27.47 5.90 -1.14
C ARG A 185 28.42 6.78 -1.92
N THR A 186 28.43 6.69 -3.25
CA THR A 186 29.19 7.61 -4.10
C THR A 186 28.73 9.04 -3.87
N ALA A 187 27.42 9.30 -3.89
CA ALA A 187 26.86 10.61 -3.55
C ALA A 187 27.34 11.11 -2.17
N LEU A 188 27.33 10.25 -1.16
CA LEU A 188 27.75 10.57 0.21
C LEU A 188 29.27 10.76 0.35
N SER A 189 30.08 10.12 -0.49
CA SER A 189 31.52 10.37 -0.53
C SER A 189 31.86 11.76 -1.07
N ILE A 190 31.02 12.25 -2.00
CA ILE A 190 31.14 13.61 -2.59
C ILE A 190 30.60 14.66 -1.62
N ASP A 191 29.38 14.45 -1.09
CA ASP A 191 28.76 15.33 -0.10
C ASP A 191 28.17 14.54 1.08
N PRO A 192 28.88 14.40 2.21
CA PRO A 192 28.36 13.78 3.41
C PRO A 192 27.13 14.51 4.03
N GLY A 193 26.83 15.70 3.57
CA GLY A 193 25.66 16.50 3.96
C GLY A 193 24.42 16.26 3.10
N ASN A 194 24.48 15.41 2.07
CA ASN A 194 23.37 15.18 1.16
C ASN A 194 22.28 14.32 1.82
N ALA A 195 21.21 14.97 2.31
CA ALA A 195 20.08 14.30 2.96
C ALA A 195 19.34 13.33 2.03
N GLU A 196 19.24 13.67 0.74
CA GLU A 196 18.56 12.86 -0.25
C GLU A 196 19.34 11.56 -0.55
N ALA A 197 20.67 11.65 -0.59
CA ALA A 197 21.52 10.46 -0.73
C ALA A 197 21.34 9.48 0.44
N TYR A 198 21.21 9.98 1.67
CA TYR A 198 20.87 9.12 2.82
C TYR A 198 19.47 8.50 2.69
N ARG A 199 18.49 9.22 2.19
CA ARG A 199 17.16 8.67 1.92
C ARG A 199 17.25 7.50 0.93
N PHE A 200 17.93 7.70 -0.19
CA PHE A 200 18.04 6.67 -1.23
C PHE A 200 18.95 5.50 -0.82
N LEU A 201 19.96 5.76 0.02
CA LEU A 201 20.68 4.69 0.70
C LEU A 201 19.72 3.85 1.56
N GLY A 202 18.83 4.49 2.30
CA GLY A 202 17.81 3.82 3.10
C GLY A 202 16.88 2.97 2.24
N LEU A 203 16.40 3.48 1.10
CA LEU A 203 15.54 2.74 0.17
C LEU A 203 16.27 1.54 -0.46
N GLY A 204 17.53 1.69 -0.88
CA GLY A 204 18.33 0.56 -1.37
C GLY A 204 18.56 -0.52 -0.31
N LEU A 205 18.83 -0.11 0.93
CA LEU A 205 18.97 -1.04 2.07
C LEU A 205 17.66 -1.74 2.41
N TYR A 206 16.53 -1.04 2.31
CA TYR A 206 15.18 -1.60 2.49
C TYR A 206 14.89 -2.67 1.42
N ALA A 207 15.17 -2.38 0.14
CA ALA A 207 14.98 -3.32 -0.96
C ALA A 207 15.75 -4.64 -0.75
N ASN A 208 16.91 -4.57 -0.09
CA ASN A 208 17.73 -5.73 0.26
C ASN A 208 17.37 -6.37 1.63
N GLY A 209 16.23 -5.99 2.24
CA GLY A 209 15.80 -6.52 3.53
C GLY A 209 16.64 -6.10 4.73
N ARG A 210 17.56 -5.11 4.55
CA ARG A 210 18.46 -4.63 5.61
C ARG A 210 17.80 -3.53 6.44
N TYR A 211 16.64 -3.83 7.02
CA TYR A 211 15.72 -2.86 7.63
C TYR A 211 16.37 -1.99 8.71
N ALA A 212 17.12 -2.56 9.63
CA ALA A 212 17.77 -1.77 10.68
C ALA A 212 18.79 -0.74 10.12
N ALA A 213 19.54 -1.11 9.08
CA ALA A 213 20.46 -0.21 8.41
C ALA A 213 19.71 0.86 7.61
N ALA A 214 18.56 0.51 6.99
CA ALA A 214 17.69 1.45 6.29
C ALA A 214 17.13 2.51 7.25
N VAL A 215 16.61 2.10 8.41
CA VAL A 215 16.13 3.03 9.45
C VAL A 215 17.23 3.99 9.88
N HIS A 216 18.46 3.50 10.09
CA HIS A 216 19.60 4.37 10.42
C HIS A 216 19.87 5.39 9.31
N ALA A 217 19.86 4.97 8.04
CA ALA A 217 20.08 5.87 6.91
C ALA A 217 18.96 6.93 6.82
N PHE A 218 17.70 6.59 7.08
CA PHE A 218 16.61 7.55 7.15
C PHE A 218 16.78 8.54 8.32
N GLN A 219 17.25 8.08 9.47
CA GLN A 219 17.56 8.96 10.61
C GLN A 219 18.67 9.95 10.25
N GLU A 220 19.72 9.52 9.54
CA GLU A 220 20.78 10.39 9.03
C GLU A 220 20.25 11.42 8.02
N SER A 221 19.30 11.03 7.16
CA SER A 221 18.59 11.95 6.26
C SER A 221 17.81 13.00 7.06
N LEU A 222 17.04 12.57 8.07
CA LEU A 222 16.24 13.44 8.91
C LEU A 222 17.08 14.34 9.82
N ALA A 223 18.27 13.91 10.25
CA ALA A 223 19.20 14.76 11.00
C ALA A 223 19.66 15.98 10.18
N ARG A 224 19.71 15.83 8.85
CA ARG A 224 20.08 16.90 7.90
C ARG A 224 18.88 17.70 7.40
N GLN A 225 17.73 17.04 7.25
CA GLN A 225 16.47 17.65 6.79
C GLN A 225 15.27 17.16 7.62
N PRO A 226 15.04 17.72 8.82
CA PRO A 226 14.03 17.22 9.77
C PRO A 226 12.58 17.34 9.29
N GLY A 227 12.30 18.19 8.31
CA GLY A 227 10.95 18.46 7.81
C GLY A 227 10.54 17.60 6.60
N ASN A 228 11.26 16.54 6.26
CA ASN A 228 10.94 15.73 5.11
C ASN A 228 9.91 14.65 5.45
N ALA A 229 8.66 14.88 5.02
CA ALA A 229 7.54 13.95 5.25
C ALA A 229 7.74 12.59 4.59
N ASP A 230 8.34 12.57 3.38
CA ASP A 230 8.55 11.33 2.63
C ASP A 230 9.53 10.40 3.34
N VAL A 231 10.58 10.96 3.99
CA VAL A 231 11.55 10.13 4.74
C VAL A 231 10.88 9.49 5.96
N TYR A 232 10.00 10.21 6.66
CA TYR A 232 9.21 9.61 7.73
C TYR A 232 8.27 8.53 7.22
N TYR A 233 7.68 8.71 6.05
CA TYR A 233 6.84 7.71 5.40
C TYR A 233 7.63 6.45 5.02
N ASP A 234 8.78 6.60 4.34
CA ASP A 234 9.68 5.51 3.97
C ASP A 234 10.18 4.73 5.22
N MET A 235 10.54 5.48 6.28
CA MET A 235 10.92 4.89 7.56
C MET A 235 9.75 4.14 8.22
N GLY A 236 8.52 4.64 8.10
CA GLY A 236 7.33 3.98 8.59
C GLY A 236 7.07 2.64 7.91
N ILE A 237 7.23 2.56 6.58
CA ILE A 237 7.16 1.30 5.82
C ILE A 237 8.22 0.32 6.33
N THR A 238 9.46 0.80 6.44
CA THR A 238 10.60 -0.04 6.87
C THR A 238 10.40 -0.60 8.27
N LEU A 239 9.93 0.22 9.21
CA LEU A 239 9.65 -0.20 10.59
C LEU A 239 8.51 -1.20 10.67
N ARG A 240 7.45 -1.03 9.85
CA ARG A 240 6.36 -2.00 9.75
C ARG A 240 6.89 -3.36 9.29
N ASP A 241 7.69 -3.39 8.23
CA ASP A 241 8.22 -4.63 7.65
C ASP A 241 9.30 -5.26 8.55
N GLN A 242 9.93 -4.46 9.41
CA GLN A 242 10.78 -4.93 10.49
C GLN A 242 9.98 -5.54 11.67
N GLY A 243 8.67 -5.25 11.74
CA GLY A 243 7.78 -5.72 12.82
C GLY A 243 7.61 -4.72 13.97
N ASP A 244 8.22 -3.55 13.93
CA ASP A 244 8.04 -2.50 14.94
C ASP A 244 6.81 -1.63 14.62
N VAL A 245 5.62 -2.18 14.90
CA VAL A 245 4.33 -1.58 14.57
C VAL A 245 4.13 -0.22 15.25
N TYR A 246 4.61 -0.05 16.50
CA TYR A 246 4.43 1.19 17.24
C TYR A 246 5.34 2.32 16.71
N ALA A 247 6.59 2.02 16.40
CA ALA A 247 7.49 2.97 15.78
C ALA A 247 7.02 3.35 14.36
N ALA A 248 6.52 2.39 13.58
CA ALA A 248 5.92 2.63 12.28
C ALA A 248 4.73 3.61 12.36
N ALA A 249 3.80 3.38 13.30
CA ALA A 249 2.66 4.27 13.52
C ALA A 249 3.11 5.69 13.91
N ALA A 250 4.17 5.81 14.73
CA ALA A 250 4.73 7.12 15.09
C ALA A 250 5.35 7.83 13.88
N ALA A 251 6.07 7.10 13.02
CA ALA A 251 6.66 7.63 11.80
C ALA A 251 5.58 8.10 10.80
N TYR A 252 4.52 7.31 10.55
CA TYR A 252 3.41 7.75 9.70
C TYR A 252 2.69 8.98 10.26
N ARG A 253 2.43 9.05 11.58
CA ARG A 253 1.84 10.26 12.20
C ARG A 253 2.73 11.49 12.00
N LYS A 254 4.06 11.32 12.05
CA LYS A 254 4.99 12.41 11.80
C LYS A 254 4.99 12.84 10.34
N ALA A 255 4.94 11.89 9.39
CA ALA A 255 4.77 12.17 7.97
C ALA A 255 3.49 12.98 7.71
N ILE A 256 2.35 12.55 8.27
CA ILE A 256 1.05 13.23 8.16
C ILE A 256 1.10 14.65 8.77
N ALA A 257 1.75 14.81 9.92
CA ALA A 257 1.88 16.12 10.56
C ALA A 257 2.68 17.13 9.72
N LEU A 258 3.66 16.63 8.94
CA LEU A 258 4.48 17.44 8.02
C LEU A 258 3.78 17.65 6.67
N ASN A 259 3.12 16.63 6.14
CA ASN A 259 2.33 16.69 4.91
C ASN A 259 0.96 16.04 5.12
N PRO A 260 -0.07 16.81 5.51
CA PRO A 260 -1.42 16.31 5.73
C PRO A 260 -2.11 15.76 4.47
N ASN A 261 -1.56 16.02 3.28
CA ASN A 261 -2.12 15.55 2.02
C ASN A 261 -1.49 14.24 1.53
N LEU A 262 -0.63 13.60 2.31
CA LEU A 262 0.01 12.33 1.97
C LEU A 262 -0.98 11.19 2.26
N TRP A 263 -1.83 10.88 1.28
CA TRP A 263 -2.89 9.88 1.43
C TRP A 263 -2.34 8.48 1.71
N GLU A 264 -1.17 8.15 1.18
CA GLU A 264 -0.48 6.88 1.41
C GLU A 264 -0.14 6.67 2.89
N ALA A 265 0.31 7.74 3.56
CA ALA A 265 0.62 7.67 4.99
C ALA A 265 -0.66 7.48 5.83
N HIS A 266 -1.76 8.13 5.47
CA HIS A 266 -3.06 7.89 6.08
C HIS A 266 -3.52 6.45 5.86
N ASN A 267 -3.44 5.92 4.63
CA ASN A 267 -3.81 4.55 4.32
C ASN A 267 -2.97 3.54 5.13
N ASN A 268 -1.65 3.71 5.17
CA ASN A 268 -0.76 2.79 5.87
C ASN A 268 -0.92 2.86 7.40
N LEU A 269 -1.16 4.05 7.95
CA LEU A 269 -1.52 4.20 9.37
C LEU A 269 -2.87 3.52 9.66
N GLY A 270 -3.84 3.64 8.75
CA GLY A 270 -5.12 2.94 8.83
C GLY A 270 -4.95 1.44 8.88
N MET A 271 -4.09 0.86 8.03
CA MET A 271 -3.77 -0.58 8.04
C MET A 271 -3.19 -1.02 9.38
N LEU A 272 -2.20 -0.32 9.92
CA LEU A 272 -1.64 -0.64 11.23
C LEU A 272 -2.67 -0.56 12.35
N LEU A 273 -3.52 0.44 12.35
CA LEU A 273 -4.58 0.60 13.34
C LEU A 273 -5.64 -0.51 13.24
N HIS A 274 -5.95 -0.95 12.02
CA HIS A 274 -6.83 -2.10 11.79
C HIS A 274 -6.23 -3.38 12.36
N ASP A 275 -4.96 -3.67 12.09
CA ASP A 275 -4.25 -4.86 12.60
C ASP A 275 -4.19 -4.85 14.13
N LEU A 276 -4.04 -3.66 14.73
CA LEU A 276 -4.12 -3.44 16.18
C LEU A 276 -5.57 -3.48 16.73
N LYS A 277 -6.57 -3.79 15.90
CA LYS A 277 -8.01 -3.79 16.26
C LYS A 277 -8.55 -2.43 16.72
N SER A 278 -7.83 -1.35 16.44
CA SER A 278 -8.29 0.03 16.67
C SER A 278 -9.13 0.50 15.48
N PHE A 279 -10.29 -0.14 15.28
CA PHE A 279 -11.12 0.06 14.08
C PHE A 279 -11.60 1.50 13.89
N ASP A 280 -11.98 2.21 14.96
CA ASP A 280 -12.38 3.62 14.85
C ASP A 280 -11.23 4.51 14.38
N GLY A 281 -10.03 4.27 14.89
CA GLY A 281 -8.82 4.95 14.45
C GLY A 281 -8.50 4.64 12.98
N ALA A 282 -8.62 3.37 12.57
CA ALA A 282 -8.41 2.96 11.19
C ALA A 282 -9.39 3.63 10.23
N VAL A 283 -10.69 3.61 10.56
CA VAL A 283 -11.75 4.28 9.77
C VAL A 283 -11.44 5.76 9.60
N ALA A 284 -11.05 6.48 10.67
CA ALA A 284 -10.72 7.90 10.58
C ALA A 284 -9.58 8.15 9.57
N GLN A 285 -8.54 7.31 9.58
CA GLN A 285 -7.41 7.45 8.65
C GLN A 285 -7.80 7.09 7.21
N TYR A 286 -8.55 6.02 6.99
CA TYR A 286 -9.01 5.66 5.65
C TYR A 286 -10.01 6.66 5.05
N VAL A 287 -10.88 7.26 5.86
CA VAL A 287 -11.80 8.33 5.40
C VAL A 287 -10.98 9.51 4.90
N GLU A 288 -9.91 9.89 5.59
CA GLU A 288 -9.05 10.96 5.14
C GLU A 288 -8.25 10.57 3.87
N ALA A 289 -7.68 9.35 3.82
CA ALA A 289 -7.03 8.84 2.61
C ALA A 289 -7.99 8.85 1.41
N LYS A 290 -9.23 8.39 1.59
CA LYS A 290 -10.28 8.42 0.54
C LYS A 290 -10.63 9.85 0.09
N ARG A 291 -10.66 10.82 1.02
CA ARG A 291 -10.90 12.23 0.69
C ARG A 291 -9.79 12.80 -0.18
N LEU A 292 -8.54 12.44 0.11
CA LEU A 292 -7.34 12.91 -0.60
C LEU A 292 -7.18 12.21 -1.96
N ALA A 293 -7.47 10.92 -2.03
CA ALA A 293 -7.34 10.08 -3.22
C ALA A 293 -8.63 9.29 -3.49
N PRO A 294 -9.70 9.95 -3.99
CA PRO A 294 -11.02 9.32 -4.14
C PRO A 294 -11.06 8.21 -5.21
N GLY A 295 -10.08 8.17 -6.11
CA GLY A 295 -9.94 7.15 -7.15
C GLY A 295 -9.25 5.86 -6.69
N GLU A 296 -8.68 5.84 -5.49
CA GLU A 296 -7.90 4.69 -5.01
C GLU A 296 -8.80 3.56 -4.51
N SER A 297 -8.93 2.51 -5.32
CA SER A 297 -9.73 1.31 -5.01
C SER A 297 -9.24 0.60 -3.74
N SER A 298 -7.93 0.57 -3.52
CA SER A 298 -7.31 -0.05 -2.35
C SER A 298 -7.76 0.57 -1.02
N VAL A 299 -7.89 1.89 -0.97
CA VAL A 299 -8.34 2.63 0.22
C VAL A 299 -9.79 2.28 0.55
N ARG A 300 -10.68 2.22 -0.47
CA ARG A 300 -12.08 1.83 -0.26
C ARG A 300 -12.22 0.39 0.20
N ASN A 301 -11.42 -0.52 -0.37
CA ASN A 301 -11.37 -1.91 0.05
C ASN A 301 -10.98 -2.03 1.54
N ASN A 302 -9.92 -1.33 1.95
CA ASN A 302 -9.45 -1.35 3.34
C ASN A 302 -10.51 -0.77 4.30
N LEU A 303 -11.16 0.33 3.89
CA LEU A 303 -12.24 0.94 4.66
C LEU A 303 -13.45 0.00 4.79
N GLY A 304 -13.88 -0.62 3.68
CA GLY A 304 -14.96 -1.58 3.66
C GLY A 304 -14.70 -2.79 4.56
N ASN A 305 -13.50 -3.38 4.47
CA ASN A 305 -13.09 -4.47 5.35
C ASN A 305 -13.07 -4.05 6.83
N THR A 306 -12.59 -2.83 7.11
CA THR A 306 -12.57 -2.32 8.49
C THR A 306 -13.98 -2.13 9.05
N TYR A 307 -14.94 -1.62 8.26
CA TYR A 307 -16.33 -1.55 8.66
C TYR A 307 -16.93 -2.95 8.90
N CYS A 308 -16.60 -3.92 8.06
CA CYS A 308 -17.02 -5.31 8.22
C CYS A 308 -16.53 -5.90 9.56
N ASP A 309 -15.24 -5.74 9.86
CA ASP A 309 -14.63 -6.29 11.08
C ASP A 309 -15.09 -5.54 12.34
N LYS A 310 -15.46 -4.27 12.19
CA LYS A 310 -16.14 -3.49 13.23
C LYS A 310 -17.59 -3.91 13.44
N GLY A 311 -18.23 -4.59 12.45
CA GLY A 311 -19.64 -4.94 12.46
C GLY A 311 -20.56 -3.83 11.93
N ASP A 312 -20.02 -2.78 11.33
CA ASP A 312 -20.81 -1.72 10.67
C ASP A 312 -21.12 -2.13 9.22
N TYR A 313 -21.98 -3.13 9.10
CA TYR A 313 -22.34 -3.71 7.81
C TYR A 313 -22.98 -2.73 6.82
N PRO A 314 -23.85 -1.79 7.23
CA PRO A 314 -24.38 -0.80 6.30
C PRO A 314 -23.29 0.06 5.64
N ALA A 315 -22.30 0.51 6.42
CA ALA A 315 -21.17 1.27 5.91
C ALA A 315 -20.27 0.42 4.99
N ALA A 316 -19.99 -0.83 5.36
CA ALA A 316 -19.24 -1.77 4.55
C ALA A 316 -19.88 -1.98 3.17
N ILE A 317 -21.19 -2.25 3.11
CA ILE A 317 -21.96 -2.42 1.87
C ILE A 317 -21.85 -1.17 0.99
N SER A 318 -21.95 0.02 1.58
CA SER A 318 -21.84 1.27 0.84
C SER A 318 -20.47 1.42 0.17
N GLU A 319 -19.39 1.14 0.91
CA GLU A 319 -18.03 1.27 0.37
C GLU A 319 -17.75 0.23 -0.72
N PHE A 320 -18.15 -1.04 -0.54
CA PHE A 320 -17.94 -2.08 -1.55
C PHE A 320 -18.78 -1.86 -2.82
N ARG A 321 -20.03 -1.43 -2.69
CA ARG A 321 -20.86 -1.10 -3.88
C ARG A 321 -20.22 0.02 -4.70
N GLU A 322 -19.72 1.05 -4.05
CA GLU A 322 -19.03 2.13 -4.75
C GLU A 322 -17.69 1.67 -5.33
N LEU A 323 -16.94 0.84 -4.62
CA LEU A 323 -15.70 0.23 -5.10
C LEU A 323 -15.94 -0.53 -6.40
N PHE A 324 -16.88 -1.45 -6.42
CA PHE A 324 -17.17 -2.27 -7.62
C PHE A 324 -17.84 -1.49 -8.75
N ARG A 325 -18.47 -0.34 -8.46
CA ARG A 325 -18.93 0.59 -9.47
C ARG A 325 -17.77 1.33 -10.14
N MET A 326 -16.74 1.71 -9.37
CA MET A 326 -15.57 2.44 -9.86
C MET A 326 -14.59 1.52 -10.59
N ASP A 327 -14.40 0.34 -10.05
CA ASP A 327 -13.48 -0.69 -10.56
C ASP A 327 -14.20 -2.06 -10.61
N PRO A 328 -14.95 -2.33 -11.70
CA PRO A 328 -15.66 -3.60 -11.86
C PRO A 328 -14.73 -4.83 -11.93
N GLY A 329 -13.44 -4.62 -12.18
CA GLY A 329 -12.42 -5.68 -12.20
C GLY A 329 -11.79 -5.96 -10.84
N TRP A 330 -12.14 -5.18 -9.81
CA TRP A 330 -11.59 -5.38 -8.47
C TRP A 330 -12.05 -6.69 -7.86
N GLN A 331 -11.09 -7.49 -7.44
CA GLN A 331 -11.38 -8.88 -7.05
C GLN A 331 -11.54 -9.09 -5.53
N ARG A 332 -11.06 -8.17 -4.69
CA ARG A 332 -11.07 -8.35 -3.23
C ARG A 332 -12.33 -7.78 -2.58
N GLY A 333 -12.73 -8.33 -1.43
CA GLY A 333 -13.81 -7.78 -0.60
C GLY A 333 -15.18 -8.42 -0.82
N HIS A 334 -15.34 -9.32 -1.80
CA HIS A 334 -16.59 -10.03 -2.07
C HIS A 334 -17.07 -10.88 -0.88
N ASP A 335 -16.14 -11.53 -0.16
CA ASP A 335 -16.44 -12.30 1.05
C ASP A 335 -16.99 -11.42 2.18
N CYS A 336 -16.37 -10.26 2.37
CA CYS A 336 -16.79 -9.30 3.38
C CYS A 336 -18.13 -8.67 3.03
N LEU A 337 -18.34 -8.28 1.75
CA LEU A 337 -19.64 -7.80 1.28
C LEU A 337 -20.72 -8.85 1.46
N ALA A 338 -20.44 -10.11 1.16
CA ALA A 338 -21.38 -11.20 1.33
C ALA A 338 -21.79 -11.38 2.81
N ARG A 339 -20.82 -11.38 3.73
CA ARG A 339 -21.12 -11.45 5.18
C ARG A 339 -21.98 -10.26 5.65
N ALA A 340 -21.68 -9.07 5.14
CA ALA A 340 -22.46 -7.88 5.42
C ALA A 340 -23.90 -7.98 4.87
N LEU A 341 -24.07 -8.47 3.64
CA LEU A 341 -25.38 -8.72 3.03
C LEU A 341 -26.17 -9.79 3.79
N MET A 342 -25.52 -10.87 4.22
CA MET A 342 -26.15 -11.91 5.05
C MET A 342 -26.70 -11.33 6.37
N SER A 343 -25.97 -10.41 7.00
CA SER A 343 -26.43 -9.75 8.23
C SER A 343 -27.68 -8.88 8.00
N GLN A 344 -27.83 -8.34 6.80
CA GLN A 344 -29.02 -7.61 6.37
C GLN A 344 -30.15 -8.50 5.80
N ARG A 345 -29.96 -9.84 5.80
CA ARG A 345 -30.86 -10.84 5.24
C ARG A 345 -31.02 -10.76 3.71
N ASP A 346 -30.10 -10.09 3.02
CA ASP A 346 -30.04 -10.08 1.55
C ASP A 346 -29.23 -11.31 1.07
N TYR A 347 -29.84 -12.49 1.24
CA TYR A 347 -29.15 -13.77 1.02
C TYR A 347 -28.90 -14.04 -0.47
N GLU A 348 -29.78 -13.59 -1.37
CA GLU A 348 -29.60 -13.78 -2.82
C GLU A 348 -28.39 -12.99 -3.32
N SER A 349 -28.24 -11.72 -2.91
CA SER A 349 -27.05 -10.95 -3.24
C SER A 349 -25.79 -11.56 -2.61
N ALA A 350 -25.87 -12.05 -1.37
CA ALA A 350 -24.76 -12.73 -0.71
C ALA A 350 -24.29 -13.99 -1.46
N VAL A 351 -25.22 -14.78 -2.03
CA VAL A 351 -24.89 -15.95 -2.88
C VAL A 351 -24.09 -15.51 -4.11
N GLY A 352 -24.46 -14.39 -4.74
CA GLY A 352 -23.72 -13.83 -5.87
C GLY A 352 -22.28 -13.47 -5.50
N GLU A 353 -22.11 -12.73 -4.42
CA GLU A 353 -20.81 -12.26 -3.94
C GLU A 353 -19.91 -13.42 -3.48
N LEU A 354 -20.46 -14.43 -2.79
CA LEU A 354 -19.69 -15.60 -2.36
C LEU A 354 -19.19 -16.45 -3.53
N ARG A 355 -19.97 -16.55 -4.61
CA ARG A 355 -19.50 -17.20 -5.83
C ARG A 355 -18.31 -16.47 -6.45
N LEU A 356 -18.33 -15.14 -6.45
CA LEU A 356 -17.19 -14.34 -6.92
C LEU A 356 -15.98 -14.51 -6.00
N ALA A 357 -16.17 -14.55 -4.68
CA ALA A 357 -15.09 -14.81 -3.73
C ALA A 357 -14.44 -16.19 -3.96
N ILE A 358 -15.25 -17.25 -4.15
CA ILE A 358 -14.78 -18.61 -4.40
C ILE A 358 -14.02 -18.74 -5.73
N LEU A 359 -14.37 -17.95 -6.75
CA LEU A 359 -13.59 -17.92 -7.99
C LEU A 359 -12.14 -17.47 -7.77
N GLN A 360 -11.88 -16.66 -6.75
CA GLN A 360 -10.55 -16.16 -6.41
C GLN A 360 -9.76 -17.15 -5.54
N ASP A 361 -10.43 -17.74 -4.56
CA ASP A 361 -9.84 -18.76 -3.67
C ASP A 361 -10.78 -19.97 -3.54
N PRO A 362 -10.69 -20.91 -4.50
CA PRO A 362 -11.53 -22.12 -4.49
C PRO A 362 -11.23 -23.09 -3.33
N THR A 363 -10.18 -22.82 -2.54
CA THR A 363 -9.76 -23.69 -1.44
C THR A 363 -10.16 -23.15 -0.06
N ASN A 364 -10.84 -22.03 0.00
CA ASN A 364 -11.28 -21.42 1.24
C ASN A 364 -12.56 -22.09 1.76
N SER A 365 -12.41 -22.94 2.77
CA SER A 365 -13.52 -23.68 3.39
C SER A 365 -14.61 -22.79 3.94
N ASP A 366 -14.25 -21.64 4.53
CA ASP A 366 -15.20 -20.70 5.10
C ASP A 366 -16.10 -20.07 4.03
N GLN A 367 -15.57 -19.74 2.85
CA GLN A 367 -16.38 -19.20 1.76
C GLN A 367 -17.41 -20.21 1.26
N HIS A 368 -17.03 -21.49 1.11
CA HIS A 368 -17.95 -22.57 0.78
C HIS A 368 -19.00 -22.79 1.87
N ARG A 369 -18.62 -22.70 3.14
CA ARG A 369 -19.52 -22.78 4.28
C ARG A 369 -20.53 -21.63 4.30
N TYR A 370 -20.08 -20.38 4.08
CA TYR A 370 -20.97 -19.22 4.00
C TYR A 370 -21.92 -19.32 2.79
N LEU A 371 -21.41 -19.76 1.63
CA LEU A 371 -22.24 -19.99 0.45
C LEU A 371 -23.31 -21.04 0.72
N GLY A 372 -22.94 -22.17 1.32
CA GLY A 372 -23.89 -23.20 1.71
C GLY A 372 -24.95 -22.69 2.70
N GLN A 373 -24.55 -21.91 3.68
CA GLN A 373 -25.47 -21.26 4.63
C GLN A 373 -26.44 -20.30 3.93
N ALA A 374 -25.94 -19.44 3.04
CA ALA A 374 -26.77 -18.51 2.27
C ALA A 374 -27.76 -19.27 1.37
N LEU A 375 -27.30 -20.33 0.69
CA LEU A 375 -28.13 -21.19 -0.16
C LEU A 375 -29.25 -21.88 0.60
N LEU A 376 -29.02 -22.30 1.86
CA LEU A 376 -30.09 -22.84 2.73
C LEU A 376 -31.16 -21.78 3.00
N LEU A 377 -30.75 -20.53 3.26
CA LEU A 377 -31.66 -19.44 3.59
C LEU A 377 -32.50 -18.97 2.38
N VAL A 378 -32.03 -19.24 1.15
CA VAL A 378 -32.79 -19.03 -0.10
C VAL A 378 -33.43 -20.31 -0.64
N HIS A 379 -33.53 -21.37 0.16
CA HIS A 379 -34.15 -22.66 -0.16
C HIS A 379 -33.53 -23.41 -1.36
N ARG A 380 -32.26 -23.19 -1.66
CA ARG A 380 -31.51 -23.86 -2.74
C ARG A 380 -30.72 -25.05 -2.19
N GLN A 381 -31.44 -25.97 -1.56
CA GLN A 381 -30.88 -27.06 -0.77
C GLN A 381 -29.87 -27.96 -1.49
N PRO A 382 -30.10 -28.47 -2.75
CA PRO A 382 -29.14 -29.35 -3.40
C PRO A 382 -27.78 -28.67 -3.65
N GLU A 383 -27.79 -27.35 -3.87
CA GLU A 383 -26.57 -26.58 -4.02
C GLU A 383 -25.88 -26.38 -2.67
N ALA A 384 -26.65 -26.08 -1.62
CA ALA A 384 -26.12 -25.96 -0.26
C ALA A 384 -25.37 -27.21 0.19
N VAL A 385 -25.95 -28.41 -0.05
CA VAL A 385 -25.31 -29.69 0.31
C VAL A 385 -23.99 -29.86 -0.43
N ARG A 386 -23.90 -29.48 -1.73
CA ARG A 386 -22.65 -29.59 -2.47
C ARG A 386 -21.55 -28.69 -1.89
N GLU A 387 -21.88 -27.43 -1.65
CA GLU A 387 -20.92 -26.45 -1.11
C GLU A 387 -20.47 -26.82 0.30
N LEU A 388 -21.39 -27.27 1.15
CA LEU A 388 -21.10 -27.65 2.53
C LEU A 388 -20.28 -28.96 2.60
N ARG A 389 -20.49 -29.91 1.69
CA ARG A 389 -19.60 -31.07 1.58
C ARG A 389 -18.18 -30.68 1.21
N LEU A 390 -18.05 -29.70 0.30
CA LEU A 390 -16.74 -29.19 -0.06
C LEU A 390 -16.10 -28.43 1.12
N ALA A 391 -16.86 -27.66 1.86
CA ALA A 391 -16.38 -27.02 3.09
C ALA A 391 -15.82 -28.02 4.11
N VAL A 392 -16.55 -29.12 4.35
CA VAL A 392 -16.10 -30.22 5.24
C VAL A 392 -14.88 -30.94 4.67
N GLN A 393 -14.81 -31.14 3.35
CA GLN A 393 -13.65 -31.75 2.72
C GLN A 393 -12.39 -30.89 2.85
N LEU A 394 -12.52 -29.58 2.71
CA LEU A 394 -11.42 -28.61 2.81
C LEU A 394 -10.96 -28.38 4.26
N ASP A 395 -11.90 -28.41 5.20
CA ASP A 395 -11.63 -28.30 6.64
C ASP A 395 -12.46 -29.32 7.43
N PRO A 396 -11.95 -30.55 7.60
CA PRO A 396 -12.65 -31.61 8.33
C PRO A 396 -12.79 -31.38 9.85
N ASP A 397 -12.08 -30.41 10.38
CA ASP A 397 -12.13 -30.05 11.81
C ASP A 397 -13.01 -28.82 12.09
N SER A 398 -13.75 -28.32 11.10
CA SER A 398 -14.70 -27.21 11.25
C SER A 398 -16.05 -27.69 11.82
N PRO A 399 -16.35 -27.41 13.10
CA PRO A 399 -17.64 -27.79 13.70
C PRO A 399 -18.82 -27.10 13.01
N LEU A 400 -18.63 -25.89 12.52
CA LEU A 400 -19.67 -25.13 11.80
C LEU A 400 -19.95 -25.71 10.42
N ALA A 401 -18.93 -26.19 9.69
CA ALA A 401 -19.14 -26.83 8.39
C ALA A 401 -19.97 -28.12 8.54
N HIS A 402 -19.64 -28.96 9.52
CA HIS A 402 -20.41 -30.16 9.85
C HIS A 402 -21.84 -29.81 10.30
N HIS A 403 -22.02 -28.81 11.16
CA HIS A 403 -23.33 -28.35 11.60
C HIS A 403 -24.24 -27.91 10.43
N TYR A 404 -23.73 -27.06 9.53
CA TYR A 404 -24.53 -26.60 8.40
C TYR A 404 -24.76 -27.70 7.36
N LEU A 405 -23.79 -28.61 7.13
CA LEU A 405 -24.00 -29.78 6.26
C LEU A 405 -25.11 -30.69 6.85
N ALA A 406 -25.03 -30.97 8.14
CA ALA A 406 -26.06 -31.73 8.83
C ALA A 406 -27.45 -31.08 8.72
N THR A 407 -27.52 -29.75 8.89
CA THR A 407 -28.75 -28.98 8.73
C THR A 407 -29.30 -29.08 7.31
N ALA A 408 -28.41 -28.99 6.30
CA ALA A 408 -28.79 -29.14 4.90
C ALA A 408 -29.33 -30.54 4.59
N LEU A 409 -28.68 -31.58 5.09
CA LEU A 409 -29.11 -32.97 4.94
C LEU A 409 -30.43 -33.26 5.67
N PHE A 410 -30.59 -32.72 6.88
CA PHE A 410 -31.80 -32.82 7.67
C PHE A 410 -33.00 -32.20 6.95
N ASN A 411 -32.85 -30.99 6.41
CA ASN A 411 -33.89 -30.33 5.61
C ASN A 411 -34.22 -31.10 4.31
N GLY A 412 -33.32 -31.97 3.83
CA GLY A 412 -33.52 -32.89 2.73
C GLY A 412 -34.01 -34.29 3.11
N GLU A 413 -34.37 -34.45 4.38
CA GLU A 413 -34.86 -35.71 4.93
C GLU A 413 -33.86 -36.88 4.91
N ASP A 414 -32.57 -36.59 4.60
CA ASP A 414 -31.47 -37.57 4.74
C ASP A 414 -31.01 -37.61 6.21
N PHE A 415 -31.86 -38.06 7.08
CA PHE A 415 -31.64 -38.05 8.52
C PHE A 415 -30.45 -38.87 8.97
N LYS A 416 -30.12 -39.98 8.24
CA LYS A 416 -28.94 -40.81 8.57
C LYS A 416 -27.61 -40.09 8.29
N ALA A 417 -27.51 -39.44 7.16
CA ALA A 417 -26.33 -38.65 6.86
C ALA A 417 -26.24 -37.42 7.78
N ALA A 418 -27.38 -36.77 8.08
CA ALA A 418 -27.48 -35.65 9.02
C ALA A 418 -27.01 -36.03 10.43
N GLU A 419 -27.40 -37.20 10.94
CA GLU A 419 -26.95 -37.73 12.23
C GLU A 419 -25.43 -37.85 12.29
N THR A 420 -24.82 -38.39 11.25
CA THR A 420 -23.35 -38.54 11.15
C THR A 420 -22.65 -37.19 11.29
N GLU A 421 -23.11 -36.21 10.57
CA GLU A 421 -22.52 -34.88 10.56
C GLU A 421 -22.81 -34.11 11.87
N PHE A 422 -24.00 -34.21 12.45
CA PHE A 422 -24.29 -33.61 13.76
C PHE A 422 -23.45 -34.23 14.87
N ARG A 423 -23.21 -35.57 14.85
CA ARG A 423 -22.28 -36.20 15.80
C ARG A 423 -20.84 -35.67 15.66
N GLN A 424 -20.37 -35.41 14.45
CA GLN A 424 -19.08 -34.77 14.25
C GLN A 424 -19.07 -33.34 14.80
N ALA A 425 -20.10 -32.54 14.54
CA ALA A 425 -20.23 -31.18 15.10
C ALA A 425 -20.19 -31.19 16.62
N VAL A 426 -20.92 -32.12 17.28
CA VAL A 426 -20.89 -32.30 18.73
C VAL A 426 -19.52 -32.74 19.23
N ARG A 427 -18.87 -33.68 18.54
CA ARG A 427 -17.50 -34.15 18.89
C ARG A 427 -16.48 -33.05 18.87
N LEU A 428 -16.52 -32.21 17.83
CA LEU A 428 -15.57 -31.10 17.64
C LEU A 428 -15.90 -29.93 18.59
N GLN A 429 -17.17 -29.62 18.78
CA GLN A 429 -17.61 -28.52 19.62
C GLN A 429 -18.94 -28.88 20.35
N PRO A 430 -18.91 -29.39 21.60
CA PRO A 430 -20.06 -29.83 22.33
C PRO A 430 -20.86 -28.65 22.93
N THR A 431 -21.58 -27.90 22.07
CA THR A 431 -22.44 -26.79 22.45
C THR A 431 -23.89 -27.29 22.66
N ALA A 432 -24.67 -26.58 23.49
CA ALA A 432 -26.09 -26.86 23.68
C ALA A 432 -26.85 -26.89 22.34
N ASN A 433 -26.50 -26.00 21.42
CA ASN A 433 -27.09 -25.94 20.09
C ASN A 433 -26.83 -27.20 19.27
N ASN A 434 -25.58 -27.70 19.23
CA ASN A 434 -25.21 -28.90 18.48
C ASN A 434 -25.93 -30.14 19.07
N HIS A 435 -25.98 -30.29 20.37
CA HIS A 435 -26.73 -31.35 21.04
C HIS A 435 -28.24 -31.28 20.74
N TYR A 436 -28.83 -30.08 20.73
CA TYR A 436 -30.23 -29.88 20.37
C TYR A 436 -30.55 -30.32 18.95
N TYR A 437 -29.73 -29.93 17.94
CA TYR A 437 -29.94 -30.32 16.55
C TYR A 437 -29.73 -31.82 16.35
N LEU A 438 -28.74 -32.43 17.01
CA LEU A 438 -28.55 -33.87 17.01
C LEU A 438 -29.79 -34.59 17.57
N SER A 439 -30.34 -34.09 18.68
CA SER A 439 -31.55 -34.65 19.26
C SER A 439 -32.74 -34.59 18.30
N ALA A 440 -32.93 -33.45 17.61
CA ALA A 440 -33.99 -33.32 16.61
C ALA A 440 -33.84 -34.32 15.46
N CYS A 441 -32.62 -34.57 15.03
CA CYS A 441 -32.30 -35.58 14.01
C CYS A 441 -32.61 -37.00 14.51
N LEU A 442 -32.19 -37.35 15.71
CA LEU A 442 -32.46 -38.65 16.35
C LEU A 442 -33.98 -38.89 16.57
N MET A 443 -34.73 -37.85 16.90
CA MET A 443 -36.20 -37.92 16.96
C MET A 443 -36.81 -38.28 15.60
N SER A 444 -36.32 -37.68 14.51
CA SER A 444 -36.80 -37.98 13.15
C SER A 444 -36.47 -39.40 12.72
N LEU A 445 -35.42 -40.01 13.29
CA LEU A 445 -35.04 -41.40 13.07
C LEU A 445 -35.78 -42.40 14.02
N GLY A 446 -36.52 -41.88 14.98
CA GLY A 446 -37.21 -42.72 16.00
C GLY A 446 -36.30 -43.19 17.15
N HIS A 447 -35.07 -42.68 17.23
CA HIS A 447 -34.10 -43.01 18.28
C HIS A 447 -34.35 -42.14 19.53
N TYR A 448 -35.50 -42.34 20.16
CA TYR A 448 -36.02 -41.45 21.23
C TYR A 448 -35.18 -41.44 22.49
N ASP A 449 -34.62 -42.59 22.89
CA ASP A 449 -33.76 -42.66 24.08
C ASP A 449 -32.48 -41.85 23.92
N ASP A 450 -31.82 -42.00 22.78
CA ASP A 450 -30.62 -41.19 22.45
C ASP A 450 -30.97 -39.70 22.35
N ALA A 451 -32.07 -39.36 21.70
CA ALA A 451 -32.55 -38.00 21.60
C ALA A 451 -32.78 -37.34 22.97
N LEU A 452 -33.31 -38.11 23.95
CA LEU A 452 -33.51 -37.63 25.31
C LEU A 452 -32.18 -37.27 25.99
N ILE A 453 -31.17 -38.13 25.84
CA ILE A 453 -29.82 -37.90 26.40
C ILE A 453 -29.21 -36.59 25.82
N GLU A 454 -29.34 -36.40 24.54
CA GLU A 454 -28.85 -35.19 23.89
C GLU A 454 -29.59 -33.92 24.34
N LEU A 455 -30.93 -33.97 24.48
CA LEU A 455 -31.71 -32.85 25.00
C LEU A 455 -31.40 -32.54 26.48
N GLU A 456 -31.15 -33.55 27.28
CA GLU A 456 -30.75 -33.38 28.69
C GLU A 456 -29.37 -32.69 28.76
N THR A 457 -28.46 -33.07 27.86
CA THR A 457 -27.17 -32.45 27.77
C THR A 457 -27.28 -31.00 27.33
N ALA A 458 -28.08 -30.69 26.31
CA ALA A 458 -28.33 -29.31 25.87
C ALA A 458 -28.94 -28.45 27.03
N ALA A 459 -29.93 -28.97 27.72
CA ALA A 459 -30.55 -28.28 28.85
C ALA A 459 -29.62 -28.06 30.05
N ARG A 460 -28.65 -28.96 30.25
CA ARG A 460 -27.62 -28.81 31.30
C ARG A 460 -26.58 -27.76 30.92
N LEU A 461 -26.19 -27.67 29.64
CA LEU A 461 -25.24 -26.69 29.15
C LEU A 461 -25.82 -25.28 29.18
N GLU A 462 -27.07 -25.11 28.83
CA GLU A 462 -27.80 -23.83 28.84
C GLU A 462 -29.11 -23.92 29.61
N PRO A 463 -29.09 -23.92 30.95
CA PRO A 463 -30.29 -24.13 31.79
C PRO A 463 -31.33 -23.02 31.66
N ALA A 464 -30.95 -21.82 31.27
CA ALA A 464 -31.85 -20.68 31.09
C ALA A 464 -32.68 -20.76 29.79
N GLN A 465 -32.36 -21.68 28.88
CA GLN A 465 -33.03 -21.80 27.59
C GLN A 465 -34.25 -22.71 27.70
N ASP A 466 -35.44 -22.11 27.79
CA ASP A 466 -36.71 -22.82 27.91
C ASP A 466 -37.01 -23.78 26.76
N LEU A 467 -36.50 -23.52 25.59
CA LEU A 467 -36.65 -24.35 24.39
C LEU A 467 -36.28 -25.81 24.65
N TYR A 468 -35.11 -26.06 25.23
CA TYR A 468 -34.63 -27.43 25.46
C TYR A 468 -35.51 -28.20 26.47
N ARG A 469 -35.95 -27.51 27.50
CA ARG A 469 -36.89 -28.10 28.50
C ARG A 469 -38.23 -28.42 27.88
N THR A 470 -38.79 -27.53 27.08
CA THR A 470 -40.04 -27.74 26.37
C THR A 470 -39.97 -28.93 25.42
N ARG A 471 -38.91 -28.99 24.60
CA ARG A 471 -38.68 -30.10 23.67
C ARG A 471 -38.49 -31.45 24.40
N LYS A 472 -37.78 -31.45 25.53
CA LYS A 472 -37.67 -32.63 26.37
C LYS A 472 -39.04 -33.12 26.85
N GLN A 473 -39.93 -32.23 27.30
CA GLN A 473 -41.26 -32.61 27.73
C GLN A 473 -42.12 -33.17 26.60
N GLU A 474 -42.01 -32.60 25.41
CA GLU A 474 -42.67 -33.10 24.19
C GLU A 474 -42.20 -34.50 23.85
N LEU A 475 -40.88 -34.74 23.85
CA LEU A 475 -40.30 -36.05 23.60
C LEU A 475 -40.76 -37.09 24.60
N LEU A 476 -40.80 -36.77 25.91
CA LEU A 476 -41.29 -37.67 26.97
C LEU A 476 -42.75 -38.04 26.77
N LYS A 477 -43.58 -37.11 26.25
CA LYS A 477 -44.98 -37.41 25.91
C LYS A 477 -45.09 -38.37 24.72
N LEU A 478 -44.28 -38.17 23.70
CA LEU A 478 -44.22 -39.06 22.52
C LEU A 478 -43.78 -40.48 22.91
N MET A 479 -42.74 -40.62 23.73
CA MET A 479 -42.25 -41.92 24.22
C MET A 479 -43.30 -42.65 25.03
N LYS A 480 -44.07 -41.96 25.85
CA LYS A 480 -45.20 -42.55 26.59
C LYS A 480 -46.31 -43.02 25.68
N ALA A 481 -46.62 -42.26 24.62
CA ALA A 481 -47.64 -42.64 23.66
C ALA A 481 -47.23 -43.86 22.79
N SER A 482 -45.93 -43.94 22.42
CA SER A 482 -45.39 -45.06 21.66
C SER A 482 -45.26 -46.37 22.45
N ASN A 483 -45.15 -46.32 23.78
CA ASN A 483 -45.11 -47.50 24.68
C ASN A 483 -46.48 -48.06 25.06
N VAL A 484 -47.57 -47.47 24.54
CA VAL A 484 -48.97 -47.92 24.82
C VAL A 484 -49.52 -48.75 23.64
N HIS A 485 -48.73 -48.92 22.57
CA HIS A 485 -49.03 -49.80 21.46
C HIS A 485 -48.03 -50.94 21.39
#